data_b33c0d2bd9d9f67753260eb8fc4e298f
#
_entry.id   b33c0d2bd9d9f67753260eb8fc4e298f
#
_cell.length_a   1.000
_cell.length_b   1.000
_cell.length_c   1.000
_cell.angle_alpha   90.00
_cell.angle_beta   90.00
_cell.angle_gamma   90.00
#
_symmetry.space_group_name_H-M   'P 1'
#
loop_
_entity.id
_entity.type
_entity.pdbx_description
1 polymer ?
#
loop_
_entity_poly.entity_id
_entity_poly.type
_entity_poly.pdbx_seq_one_letter_code
_entity_poly.pdbx_strand_id
1 'polypeptide(L)'
;MTKMFNVNIDTEGVDANEAQEWVNELANVYADMEVADPNISGKKISFKTGLSGMDDTNADDIRMKLDEYILMHDLFKVTNISVS
;
A
#
# COMPACT_ATOMS: atom_id res chain seq x y z
N MET A 1 -1.00 -4.43 -19.62
CA MET A 1 0.05 -4.65 -18.61
C MET A 1 -0.12 -3.64 -17.48
N THR A 2 -0.12 -4.11 -16.23
CA THR A 2 -0.33 -3.23 -15.09
C THR A 2 0.91 -2.41 -14.80
N LYS A 3 0.75 -1.09 -14.70
CA LYS A 3 1.84 -0.21 -14.30
C LYS A 3 2.00 -0.27 -12.78
N MET A 4 3.17 -0.65 -12.31
CA MET A 4 3.44 -0.82 -10.89
C MET A 4 4.21 0.37 -10.33
N PHE A 5 3.86 0.76 -9.10
CA PHE A 5 4.50 1.85 -8.38
C PHE A 5 5.14 1.32 -7.11
N ASN A 6 6.20 1.95 -6.68
CA ASN A 6 6.85 1.64 -5.40
C ASN A 6 6.19 2.45 -4.29
N VAL A 7 5.76 1.76 -3.24
CA VAL A 7 5.13 2.38 -2.08
C VAL A 7 6.02 2.19 -0.86
N ASN A 8 6.26 3.27 -0.13
CA ASN A 8 6.98 3.25 1.14
C ASN A 8 6.13 3.97 2.17
N ILE A 9 5.81 3.29 3.25
CA ILE A 9 4.99 3.83 4.33
C ILE A 9 5.83 3.81 5.61
N ASP A 10 6.06 4.99 6.19
CA ASP A 10 6.73 5.12 7.47
C ASP A 10 5.68 5.16 8.58
N THR A 11 5.95 4.46 9.68
CA THR A 11 5.03 4.34 10.81
C THR A 11 5.76 4.58 12.12
N GLU A 12 5.01 4.63 13.23
CA GLU A 12 5.61 4.70 14.57
C GLU A 12 6.03 3.31 15.08
N GLY A 13 5.71 2.27 14.34
CA GLY A 13 6.04 0.89 14.65
C GLY A 13 4.87 -0.01 14.29
N VAL A 14 5.17 -1.19 13.74
CA VAL A 14 4.15 -2.15 13.33
C VAL A 14 4.56 -3.55 13.74
N ASP A 15 3.57 -4.40 14.01
CA ASP A 15 3.78 -5.83 14.11
C ASP A 15 3.90 -6.39 12.69
N ALA A 16 4.93 -7.19 12.45
CA ALA A 16 5.21 -7.69 11.10
C ALA A 16 4.06 -8.53 10.54
N ASN A 17 3.43 -9.35 11.38
CA ASN A 17 2.31 -10.19 10.95
C ASN A 17 1.07 -9.37 10.62
N GLU A 18 0.76 -8.38 11.46
CA GLU A 18 -0.37 -7.49 11.22
C GLU A 18 -0.16 -6.65 9.96
N ALA A 19 1.05 -6.14 9.77
CA ALA A 19 1.38 -5.36 8.59
C ALA A 19 1.31 -6.20 7.32
N GLN A 20 1.75 -7.45 7.37
CA GLN A 20 1.68 -8.35 6.23
C GLN A 20 0.22 -8.64 5.86
N GLU A 21 -0.64 -8.88 6.84
CA GLU A 21 -2.06 -9.09 6.60
C GLU A 21 -2.72 -7.83 6.04
N TRP A 22 -2.34 -6.67 6.55
CA TRP A 22 -2.84 -5.37 6.09
C TRP A 22 -2.52 -5.15 4.62
N VAL A 23 -1.29 -5.45 4.20
CA VAL A 23 -0.87 -5.34 2.79
C VAL A 23 -1.63 -6.35 1.92
N ASN A 24 -1.78 -7.58 2.39
CA ASN A 24 -2.50 -8.61 1.64
C ASN A 24 -3.98 -8.27 1.46
N GLU A 25 -4.59 -7.67 2.48
CA GLU A 25 -5.99 -7.28 2.47
C GLU A 25 -6.27 -6.17 1.46
N LEU A 26 -5.27 -5.36 1.15
CA LEU A 26 -5.39 -4.27 0.17
C LEU A 26 -5.90 -4.80 -1.18
N ALA A 27 -5.38 -5.92 -1.64
CA ALA A 27 -5.81 -6.53 -2.90
C ALA A 27 -7.21 -7.13 -2.81
N ASN A 28 -7.68 -7.46 -1.60
CA ASN A 28 -9.05 -7.97 -1.39
C ASN A 28 -10.07 -6.83 -1.34
N VAL A 29 -9.69 -5.70 -0.76
CA VAL A 29 -10.58 -4.53 -0.66
C VAL A 29 -10.75 -3.85 -2.02
N TYR A 30 -9.68 -3.74 -2.77
CA TYR A 30 -9.68 -3.15 -4.11
C TYR A 30 -9.40 -4.25 -5.14
N ALA A 31 -10.43 -4.80 -5.75
CA ALA A 31 -10.33 -5.97 -6.62
C ALA A 31 -9.44 -5.73 -7.86
N ASP A 32 -9.33 -4.49 -8.31
CA ASP A 32 -8.49 -4.12 -9.45
C ASP A 32 -7.07 -3.72 -9.06
N MET A 33 -6.73 -3.78 -7.78
CA MET A 33 -5.41 -3.42 -7.28
C MET A 33 -4.53 -4.64 -7.12
N GLU A 34 -3.34 -4.60 -7.73
CA GLU A 34 -2.34 -5.67 -7.60
C GLU A 34 -1.30 -5.24 -6.57
N VAL A 35 -0.82 -6.19 -5.77
CA VAL A 35 0.19 -5.97 -4.75
C VAL A 35 1.31 -7.00 -4.94
N ALA A 36 2.55 -6.55 -4.90
CA ALA A 36 3.72 -7.41 -5.09
C ALA A 36 4.87 -6.98 -4.17
N ASP A 37 5.75 -7.91 -3.89
CA ASP A 37 7.02 -7.71 -3.17
C ASP A 37 6.86 -6.97 -1.83
N PRO A 38 5.97 -7.42 -0.94
CA PRO A 38 5.83 -6.78 0.37
C PRO A 38 7.08 -6.98 1.21
N ASN A 39 7.51 -5.92 1.88
CA ASN A 39 8.65 -5.95 2.79
C ASN A 39 8.33 -5.10 4.01
N ILE A 40 8.30 -5.72 5.17
CA ILE A 40 7.99 -5.04 6.43
C ILE A 40 9.22 -5.06 7.31
N SER A 41 9.59 -3.89 7.80
CA SER A 41 10.80 -3.68 8.58
C SER A 41 10.53 -2.73 9.74
N GLY A 42 10.09 -3.27 10.88
CA GLY A 42 9.89 -2.51 12.11
C GLY A 42 8.96 -1.32 12.01
N LYS A 43 9.44 -0.23 11.45
CA LYS A 43 8.68 1.02 11.30
C LYS A 43 8.34 1.36 9.85
N LYS A 44 8.69 0.47 8.91
CA LYS A 44 8.51 0.73 7.48
C LYS A 44 7.80 -0.43 6.80
N ILE A 45 6.86 -0.08 5.94
CA ILE A 45 6.17 -1.02 5.07
C ILE A 45 6.46 -0.60 3.63
N SER A 46 6.96 -1.52 2.82
CA SER A 46 7.26 -1.28 1.41
C SER A 46 6.59 -2.36 0.56
N PHE A 47 6.06 -1.98 -0.57
CA PHE A 47 5.49 -2.92 -1.53
C PHE A 47 5.33 -2.24 -2.88
N LYS A 48 5.02 -3.04 -3.90
CA LYS A 48 4.67 -2.52 -5.22
C LYS A 48 3.18 -2.71 -5.43
N THR A 49 2.54 -1.74 -6.06
CA THR A 49 1.10 -1.81 -6.34
C THR A 49 0.75 -1.07 -7.62
N GLY A 50 -0.33 -1.47 -8.25
CA GLY A 50 -0.85 -0.86 -9.45
C GLY A 50 -2.31 -1.19 -9.64
N LEU A 51 -2.98 -0.45 -10.55
CA LEU A 51 -4.38 -0.67 -10.87
C LEU A 51 -4.48 -1.41 -12.21
N SER A 52 -5.02 -2.61 -12.16
CA SER A 52 -5.17 -3.49 -13.32
C SER A 52 -6.11 -2.86 -14.35
N GLY A 53 -5.68 -2.86 -15.61
CA GLY A 53 -6.50 -2.34 -16.72
C GLY A 53 -6.56 -0.83 -16.83
N MET A 54 -5.80 -0.09 -16.03
CA MET A 54 -5.78 1.38 -16.06
C MET A 54 -4.40 1.87 -16.51
N ASP A 55 -4.26 2.16 -17.79
CA ASP A 55 -2.97 2.53 -18.38
C ASP A 55 -2.52 3.94 -18.02
N ASP A 56 -3.44 4.82 -17.65
CA ASP A 56 -3.18 6.22 -17.31
C ASP A 56 -3.09 6.49 -15.80
N THR A 57 -2.97 5.43 -15.00
CA THR A 57 -2.79 5.56 -13.56
C THR A 57 -1.46 6.25 -13.25
N ASN A 58 -1.48 7.17 -12.29
CA ASN A 58 -0.29 7.85 -11.81
C ASN A 58 -0.10 7.63 -10.31
N ALA A 59 1.03 8.13 -9.76
CA ALA A 59 1.35 7.95 -8.35
C ALA A 59 0.32 8.58 -7.41
N ASP A 60 -0.29 9.70 -7.80
CA ASP A 60 -1.31 10.37 -7.00
C ASP A 60 -2.57 9.51 -6.86
N ASP A 61 -2.96 8.81 -7.93
CA ASP A 61 -4.12 7.90 -7.89
C ASP A 61 -3.89 6.77 -6.88
N ILE A 62 -2.70 6.21 -6.88
CA ILE A 62 -2.32 5.16 -5.92
C ILE A 62 -2.34 5.73 -4.50
N ARG A 63 -1.75 6.90 -4.30
CA ARG A 63 -1.70 7.52 -2.99
C ARG A 63 -3.08 7.82 -2.43
N MET A 64 -4.00 8.30 -3.25
CA MET A 64 -5.37 8.57 -2.83
C MET A 64 -6.08 7.32 -2.33
N LYS A 65 -5.92 6.20 -3.04
CA LYS A 65 -6.50 4.93 -2.62
C LYS A 65 -5.87 4.42 -1.31
N LEU A 66 -4.57 4.59 -1.16
CA LEU A 66 -3.87 4.20 0.07
C LEU A 66 -4.28 5.06 1.26
N ASP A 67 -4.45 6.36 1.06
CA ASP A 67 -4.94 7.26 2.11
C ASP A 67 -6.31 6.83 2.60
N GLU A 68 -7.21 6.49 1.68
CA GLU A 68 -8.54 5.99 2.01
C GLU A 68 -8.46 4.66 2.77
N TYR A 69 -7.62 3.75 2.32
CA TYR A 69 -7.45 2.44 2.94
C TYR A 69 -6.90 2.57 4.37
N ILE A 70 -5.93 3.46 4.57
CA ILE A 70 -5.34 3.73 5.89
C ILE A 70 -6.40 4.23 6.87
N LEU A 71 -7.30 5.10 6.40
CA LEU A 71 -8.40 5.60 7.24
C LEU A 71 -9.40 4.51 7.60
N MET A 72 -9.66 3.57 6.69
CA MET A 72 -10.62 2.49 6.92
C MET A 72 -10.03 1.34 7.76
N HIS A 73 -8.72 1.13 7.66
CA HIS A 73 -8.02 0.04 8.34
C HIS A 73 -6.89 0.62 9.21
N ASP A 74 -7.28 1.29 10.27
CA ASP A 74 -6.38 2.03 11.16
C ASP A 74 -5.76 1.09 12.21
N LEU A 75 -4.80 0.26 11.77
CA LEU A 75 -4.12 -0.70 12.66
C LEU A 75 -2.82 -0.14 13.26
N PHE A 76 -2.28 0.92 12.67
CA PHE A 76 -1.03 1.52 13.11
C PHE A 76 -1.00 2.98 12.67
N LYS A 77 -0.10 3.74 13.28
CA LYS A 77 0.00 5.17 12.96
C LYS A 77 1.01 5.42 11.84
N VAL A 78 0.52 5.95 10.74
CA VAL A 78 1.35 6.32 9.58
C VAL A 78 1.93 7.71 9.81
N THR A 79 3.24 7.85 9.66
CA THR A 79 3.93 9.13 9.79
C THR A 79 4.27 9.76 8.44
N ASN A 80 4.45 8.92 7.43
CA ASN A 80 4.71 9.41 6.08
C ASN A 80 4.36 8.33 5.06
N ILE A 81 3.99 8.75 3.85
CA ILE A 81 3.75 7.84 2.74
C ILE A 81 4.36 8.42 1.47
N SER A 82 5.01 7.56 0.69
CA SER A 82 5.66 7.94 -0.55
C SER A 82 5.30 6.92 -1.63
N VAL A 83 4.91 7.41 -2.80
CA VAL A 83 4.58 6.58 -3.97
C VAL A 83 5.38 7.10 -5.16
N SER A 84 6.12 6.20 -5.79
CA SER A 84 6.98 6.59 -6.93
C SER A 84 7.02 5.57 -8.06
#